data_4a5bdc155cccf0bc545b9acbe1736d1b
#
_entry.id   4a5bdc155cccf0bc545b9acbe1736d1b
#
_cell.length_a   1.000
_cell.length_b   1.000
_cell.length_c   1.000
_cell.angle_alpha   90.00
_cell.angle_beta   90.00
_cell.angle_gamma   90.00
#
_symmetry.space_group_name_H-M   'P 1'
#
loop_
_entity.id
_entity.type
_entity.pdbx_description
1 polymer ?
#
loop_
_entity_poly.entity_id
_entity_poly.type
_entity_poly.pdbx_seq_one_letter_code
_entity_poly.pdbx_strand_id
1 'polypeptide(L)' 'MVKEDINLLNYIVICISEFSRRYEMHMKEAYIYLKRYNGIEFLKEFYDVEHTLSFEDVLDDLAAVCRKSGGTVC' A
#
# COMPACT_ATOMS: atom_id res chain seq x y z
N MET A 1 -5.32 20.78 -3.01
CA MET A 1 -5.09 20.55 -2.78
C MET A 1 -5.40 20.32 -1.97
N VAL A 2 -5.35 19.74 -1.76
CA VAL A 2 -5.85 19.99 -0.84
C VAL A 2 -6.45 18.91 -0.07
N LYS A 3 -7.70 18.86 0.24
CA LYS A 3 -8.26 17.82 1.05
C LYS A 3 -8.05 16.44 0.51
N GLU A 4 -8.23 16.28 -0.77
CA GLU A 4 -8.08 14.98 -1.39
C GLU A 4 -6.65 14.49 -1.33
N ASP A 5 -5.70 15.39 -1.55
CA ASP A 5 -4.30 15.02 -1.50
C ASP A 5 -3.92 14.59 -0.09
N ILE A 6 -4.45 15.29 0.92
CA ILE A 6 -4.15 14.97 2.30
C ILE A 6 -4.75 13.62 2.66
N ASN A 7 -5.97 13.36 2.22
CA ASN A 7 -6.62 12.09 2.50
C ASN A 7 -5.90 10.93 1.85
N LEU A 8 -5.47 11.12 0.62
CA LEU A 8 -4.72 10.08 -0.07
C LEU A 8 -3.40 9.81 0.62
N LEU A 9 -2.71 10.87 1.03
CA LEU A 9 -1.43 10.71 1.70
C LEU A 9 -1.60 9.96 3.01
N ASN A 10 -2.59 10.34 3.80
CA ASN A 10 -2.86 9.66 5.06
C ASN A 10 -3.20 8.20 4.83
N TYR A 11 -4.00 7.93 3.81
CA TYR A 11 -4.38 6.57 3.48
C TYR A 11 -3.15 5.73 3.14
N ILE A 12 -2.25 6.28 2.34
CA ILE A 12 -1.04 5.56 1.93
C ILE A 12 -0.17 5.26 3.16
N VAL A 13 -0.02 6.24 4.05
CA VAL A 13 0.78 6.04 5.25
C VAL A 13 0.19 4.92 6.11
N ILE A 14 -1.12 4.90 6.26
CA ILE A 14 -1.77 3.86 7.05
C ILE A 14 -1.57 2.50 6.39
N CYS A 15 -1.68 2.45 5.06
CA CYS A 15 -1.46 1.20 4.34
C CYS A 15 -0.04 0.71 4.52
N ILE A 16 0.93 1.61 4.47
CA ILE A 16 2.33 1.22 4.69
C ILE A 16 2.50 0.65 6.10
N SER A 17 1.88 1.29 7.07
CA SER A 17 1.96 0.85 8.46
C SER A 17 1.36 -0.55 8.62
N GLU A 18 0.18 -0.77 8.06
CA GLU A 18 -0.47 -2.07 8.16
C GLU A 18 0.31 -3.14 7.40
N PHE A 19 0.86 -2.77 6.26
CA PHE A 19 1.67 -3.70 5.48
C PHE A 19 2.92 -4.12 6.26
N SER A 20 3.57 -3.14 6.89
CA SER A 20 4.76 -3.44 7.68
C SER A 20 4.44 -4.37 8.83
N ARG A 21 3.30 -4.17 9.45
CA ARG A 21 2.89 -5.00 10.56
C ARG A 21 2.58 -6.43 10.11
N ARG A 22 1.88 -6.55 8.99
CA ARG A 22 1.50 -7.86 8.49
C ARG A 22 2.71 -8.72 8.14
N TYR A 23 3.73 -8.10 7.55
CA TYR A 23 4.90 -8.83 7.10
C TYR A 23 6.11 -8.63 7.99
N GLU A 24 5.89 -8.06 9.18
CA GLU A 24 6.93 -7.94 10.20
C GLU A 24 8.18 -7.25 9.68
N MET A 25 7.99 -6.09 9.09
CA MET A 25 9.11 -5.27 8.64
C MET A 25 8.95 -3.86 9.16
N HIS A 26 10.04 -3.10 9.15
CA HIS A 26 9.99 -1.70 9.55
C HIS A 26 9.21 -0.90 8.52
N MET A 27 8.61 0.21 8.96
CA MET A 27 7.86 1.04 8.03
C MET A 27 8.71 1.52 6.86
N LYS A 28 9.97 1.83 7.12
CA LYS A 28 10.85 2.26 6.06
C LYS A 28 11.03 1.16 5.02
N GLU A 29 11.20 -0.07 5.48
CA GLU A 29 11.34 -1.20 4.57
C GLU A 29 10.06 -1.42 3.77
N ALA A 30 8.92 -1.31 4.45
CA ALA A 30 7.64 -1.49 3.78
C ALA A 30 7.45 -0.44 2.69
N TYR A 31 7.79 0.82 2.99
CA TYR A 31 7.66 1.88 2.02
C TYR A 31 8.55 1.62 0.80
N ILE A 32 9.80 1.27 1.05
CA ILE A 32 10.74 1.01 -0.04
C ILE A 32 10.26 -0.15 -0.89
N TYR A 33 9.80 -1.21 -0.24
CA TYR A 33 9.30 -2.38 -0.95
C TYR A 33 8.09 -2.04 -1.81
N LEU A 34 7.12 -1.36 -1.23
CA LEU A 34 5.91 -1.02 -1.96
C LEU A 34 6.20 -0.08 -3.11
N LYS A 35 7.11 0.87 -2.90
CA LYS A 35 7.46 1.78 -3.97
C LYS A 35 8.16 1.05 -5.11
N ARG A 36 9.03 0.14 -4.77
CA ARG A 36 9.81 -0.59 -5.77
C ARG A 36 8.93 -1.50 -6.62
N TYR A 37 7.92 -2.11 -6.02
CA TYR A 37 7.10 -3.10 -6.72
C TYR A 37 5.72 -2.58 -7.05
N ASN A 38 5.61 -1.26 -7.22
CA ASN A 38 4.39 -0.62 -7.73
C ASN A 38 3.21 -0.61 -6.78
N GLY A 39 3.43 -0.94 -5.51
CA GLY A 39 2.35 -0.90 -4.53
C GLY A 39 1.86 0.51 -4.27
N ILE A 40 2.78 1.46 -4.14
CA ILE A 40 2.40 2.85 -3.90
C ILE A 40 1.62 3.40 -5.09
N GLU A 41 2.08 3.12 -6.31
CA GLU A 41 1.38 3.58 -7.50
C GLU A 41 -0.01 2.98 -7.59
N PHE A 42 -0.13 1.70 -7.23
CA PHE A 42 -1.43 1.04 -7.21
C PHE A 42 -2.38 1.76 -6.26
N LEU A 43 -1.93 2.10 -5.06
CA LEU A 43 -2.77 2.78 -4.10
C LEU A 43 -3.23 4.14 -4.61
N LYS A 44 -2.34 4.87 -5.27
CA LYS A 44 -2.70 6.16 -5.83
C LYS A 44 -3.73 6.03 -6.93
N GLU A 45 -3.51 5.08 -7.82
CA GLU A 45 -4.35 4.92 -8.98
C GLU A 45 -5.74 4.41 -8.62
N PHE A 46 -5.82 3.51 -7.68
CA PHE A 46 -7.09 2.87 -7.33
C PHE A 46 -7.63 3.31 -5.98
N TYR A 47 -7.22 4.47 -5.52
CA TYR A 47 -7.66 4.97 -4.23
C TYR A 47 -9.19 4.96 -4.10
N ASP A 48 -9.89 5.36 -5.15
CA ASP A 48 -11.34 5.45 -5.10
C ASP A 48 -12.01 4.13 -4.76
N VAL A 49 -11.41 3.05 -5.22
CA VAL A 49 -11.93 1.71 -4.95
C VAL A 49 -11.37 1.14 -3.67
N GLU A 50 -10.06 1.22 -3.53
CA GLU A 50 -9.37 0.55 -2.43
C GLU A 50 -9.72 1.12 -1.07
N HIS A 51 -9.96 2.43 -0.99
CA HIS A 51 -10.23 3.02 0.32
C HIS A 51 -11.59 2.59 0.88
N THR A 52 -12.42 1.94 0.09
CA THR A 52 -13.70 1.42 0.56
C THR A 52 -13.59 -0.01 1.07
N LEU A 53 -12.45 -0.63 0.88
CA LEU A 53 -12.24 -2.00 1.32
C LEU A 53 -11.66 -2.05 2.72
N SER A 54 -11.74 -3.21 3.36
CA SER A 54 -11.06 -3.38 4.63
C SER A 54 -9.54 -3.37 4.38
N PHE A 55 -8.78 -3.05 5.41
CA PHE A 55 -7.32 -3.07 5.22
C PHE A 55 -6.81 -4.45 4.90
N GLU A 56 -7.49 -5.47 5.41
CA GLU A 56 -7.11 -6.84 5.10
C GLU A 56 -7.17 -7.08 3.59
N ASP A 57 -8.25 -6.64 2.96
CA ASP A 57 -8.41 -6.79 1.52
C ASP A 57 -7.39 -5.95 0.76
N VAL A 58 -7.15 -4.72 1.23
CA VAL A 58 -6.17 -3.86 0.59
C VAL A 58 -4.79 -4.49 0.64
N LEU A 59 -4.43 -5.07 1.77
CA LEU A 59 -3.12 -5.69 1.90
C LEU A 59 -2.99 -6.91 1.00
N ASP A 60 -4.06 -7.67 0.84
CA ASP A 60 -4.04 -8.80 -0.10
C ASP A 60 -3.81 -8.29 -1.53
N ASP A 61 -4.48 -7.21 -1.89
CA ASP A 61 -4.31 -6.62 -3.22
C ASP A 61 -2.89 -6.11 -3.41
N LEU A 62 -2.35 -5.46 -2.39
CA LEU A 62 -0.98 -4.96 -2.45
C LEU A 62 0.02 -6.10 -2.65
N ALA A 63 -0.17 -7.18 -1.91
CA ALA A 63 0.72 -8.32 -2.05
C ALA A 63 0.66 -8.89 -3.46
N ALA A 64 -0.53 -8.96 -4.03
CA ALA A 64 -0.70 -9.46 -5.39
C ALA A 64 -0.01 -8.56 -6.40
N VAL A 65 -0.17 -7.24 -6.24
CA VAL A 65 0.47 -6.28 -7.14
C VAL A 65 1.98 -6.40 -7.07
N CYS A 66 2.49 -6.50 -5.86
CA CYS A 66 3.94 -6.60 -5.66
C CYS A 66 4.50 -7.88 -6.26
N ARG A 67 3.79 -8.99 -6.09
CA ARG A 67 4.23 -10.26 -6.67
C ARG A 67 4.28 -10.18 -8.19
N LYS A 68 3.28 -9.56 -8.79
CA LYS A 68 3.25 -9.40 -10.24
C LYS A 68 4.41 -8.58 -10.72
N SER A 69 4.90 -7.67 -9.90
CA SER A 69 6.00 -6.79 -10.27
C SER A 69 7.36 -7.38 -9.89
N GLY A 70 7.38 -8.60 -9.39
CA GLY A 70 8.64 -9.26 -9.07
C GLY A 70 8.97 -9.30 -7.59
N GLY A 71 8.07 -8.83 -6.72
CA GLY A 71 8.30 -8.90 -5.29
C GLY A 71 8.11 -10.30 -4.73
N THR A 72 8.62 -10.51 -3.54
CA THR A 72 8.63 -11.84 -2.94
C THR A 72 8.07 -11.87 -1.53
N VAL A 73 7.32 -10.88 -1.13
CA VAL A 73 6.89 -10.81 0.22
C VAL A 73 5.78 -11.78 0.39
N CYS A 74 5.34 -12.50 0.40
CA CYS A 74 4.40 -13.42 0.83
C CYS A 74 4.68 -14.79 0.23
#